data_c3391731dfa856b23493fd58788d1d69
#
_entry.id   c3391731dfa856b23493fd58788d1d69
#
_cell.length_a   1.000
_cell.length_b   1.000
_cell.length_c   1.000
_cell.angle_alpha   90.00
_cell.angle_beta   90.00
_cell.angle_gamma   90.00
#
_symmetry.space_group_name_H-M   'P 1'
#
loop_
_entity.id
_entity.type
_entity.pdbx_description
1 polymer ?
#
loop_
_entity_poly.entity_id
_entity_poly.type
_entity_poly.pdbx_seq_one_letter_code
_entity_poly.pdbx_strand_id
1 'polypeptide(L)'
;MTRSLRPSTKVLPGDVRARHRSMVLQHLFHSGPGSRADLARSTGLTRVTVSDLVGELLAEGLVAELGQEAEEGKVGKRGTLVGLRTDAFQIVAVDLRDDELLHGALVDLAGAVVEQRTARFTQPQGEVALADLTTFCRELLAAATCPVLGVGVASPGIVDADGRVLEAPNREWYDLPLAATLTAALGVPVHVGNDADAAALGEWTYGGALGGSLLVLTVGQGVGAGIVVDGALVQGHGHAAGELGHVTAVDERDAPDGPVGPPRPCACGRTGCLETVLALPALRRRVAGLDPEAADAALASVGRRLGIVLAPVVSALNLAEVVLSGPPELLGGPLRDTALAVIRERTMPVTSRGLQLRVTTLGEAAPLSGAAVLVLSGQLGVS
;
A
#
# COMPACT_ATOMS: atom_id res chain seq x y z
N MET A 1 -19.47 5.41 8.53
CA MET A 1 -19.51 6.80 8.04
C MET A 1 -19.08 7.73 9.16
N THR A 2 -17.81 8.08 9.20
CA THR A 2 -17.28 9.09 10.12
C THR A 2 -17.75 10.46 9.66
N ARG A 3 -18.73 11.01 10.35
CA ARG A 3 -19.20 12.38 10.11
C ARG A 3 -18.09 13.34 10.53
N SER A 4 -17.43 14.02 9.60
CA SER A 4 -16.58 15.16 9.91
C SER A 4 -17.40 16.18 10.70
N LEU A 5 -16.97 16.49 11.91
CA LEU A 5 -17.66 17.44 12.81
C LEU A 5 -17.39 18.91 12.44
N ARG A 6 -16.55 19.16 11.44
CA ARG A 6 -16.29 20.49 10.89
C ARG A 6 -16.48 20.47 9.37
N PRO A 7 -17.27 21.38 8.77
CA PRO A 7 -17.32 21.54 7.33
C PRO A 7 -15.96 22.04 6.87
N SER A 8 -15.16 21.16 6.26
CA SER A 8 -13.93 21.54 5.60
C SER A 8 -14.27 22.05 4.21
N THR A 9 -13.77 23.19 3.84
CA THR A 9 -13.67 23.78 2.51
C THR A 9 -14.95 23.82 1.65
N LYS A 10 -15.18 24.94 1.00
CA LYS A 10 -16.24 25.12 0.03
C LYS A 10 -16.02 24.14 -1.14
N VAL A 11 -16.93 23.16 -1.29
CA VAL A 11 -16.89 22.20 -2.40
C VAL A 11 -17.24 22.96 -3.68
N LEU A 12 -16.31 23.01 -4.63
CA LEU A 12 -16.56 23.61 -5.95
C LEU A 12 -17.30 22.62 -6.85
N PRO A 13 -18.08 23.10 -7.87
CA PRO A 13 -18.76 22.20 -8.81
C PRO A 13 -17.83 21.19 -9.51
N GLY A 14 -16.58 21.58 -9.80
CA GLY A 14 -15.55 20.68 -10.36
C GLY A 14 -15.20 19.53 -9.42
N ASP A 15 -15.08 19.79 -8.11
CA ASP A 15 -14.76 18.77 -7.11
C ASP A 15 -15.91 17.73 -7.00
N VAL A 16 -17.16 18.20 -7.13
CA VAL A 16 -18.35 17.32 -7.14
C VAL A 16 -18.31 16.40 -8.36
N ARG A 17 -17.97 16.93 -9.56
CA ARG A 17 -17.89 16.12 -10.77
C ARG A 17 -16.76 15.10 -10.71
N ALA A 18 -15.57 15.51 -10.27
CA ALA A 18 -14.44 14.61 -10.07
C ALA A 18 -14.80 13.47 -9.09
N ARG A 19 -15.46 13.80 -7.98
CA ARG A 19 -15.95 12.80 -7.02
C ARG A 19 -16.95 11.82 -7.63
N HIS A 20 -17.92 12.31 -8.40
CA HIS A 20 -18.91 11.45 -9.06
C HIS A 20 -18.24 10.52 -10.09
N ARG A 21 -17.25 11.05 -10.83
CA ARG A 21 -16.42 10.26 -11.76
C ARG A 21 -15.68 9.14 -11.02
N SER A 22 -15.01 9.47 -9.93
CA SER A 22 -14.33 8.49 -9.08
C SER A 22 -15.27 7.41 -8.56
N MET A 23 -16.49 7.77 -8.13
CA MET A 23 -17.49 6.79 -7.67
C MET A 23 -17.87 5.78 -8.76
N VAL A 24 -18.03 6.23 -10.02
CA VAL A 24 -18.33 5.35 -11.16
C VAL A 24 -17.13 4.43 -11.45
N LEU A 25 -15.92 4.98 -11.52
CA LEU A 25 -14.69 4.21 -11.76
C LEU A 25 -14.41 3.21 -10.64
N GLN A 26 -14.56 3.61 -9.38
CA GLN A 26 -14.41 2.77 -8.20
C GLN A 26 -15.36 1.55 -8.27
N HIS A 27 -16.64 1.79 -8.64
CA HIS A 27 -17.59 0.69 -8.80
C HIS A 27 -17.16 -0.27 -9.92
N LEU A 28 -16.79 0.24 -11.10
CA LEU A 28 -16.34 -0.58 -12.22
C LEU A 28 -15.07 -1.36 -11.90
N PHE A 29 -14.18 -0.77 -11.12
CA PHE A 29 -12.92 -1.39 -10.71
C PHE A 29 -13.15 -2.57 -9.76
N HIS A 30 -13.96 -2.39 -8.71
CA HIS A 30 -14.14 -3.42 -7.68
C HIS A 30 -15.27 -4.42 -7.97
N SER A 31 -16.35 -3.97 -8.63
CA SER A 31 -17.53 -4.80 -8.88
C SER A 31 -17.57 -5.37 -10.29
N GLY A 32 -16.66 -4.92 -11.18
CA GLY A 32 -16.64 -5.32 -12.57
C GLY A 32 -17.67 -4.59 -13.44
N PRO A 33 -17.92 -5.09 -14.67
CA PRO A 33 -18.83 -4.45 -15.62
C PRO A 33 -20.27 -4.31 -15.10
N GLY A 34 -20.90 -3.16 -15.38
CA GLY A 34 -22.28 -2.90 -14.99
C GLY A 34 -23.02 -2.03 -16.01
N SER A 35 -24.34 -2.13 -16.04
CA SER A 35 -25.15 -1.22 -16.87
C SER A 35 -25.20 0.19 -16.25
N ARG A 36 -25.51 1.21 -17.07
CA ARG A 36 -25.69 2.58 -16.56
C ARG A 36 -26.77 2.66 -15.46
N ALA A 37 -27.74 1.75 -15.48
CA ALA A 37 -28.78 1.65 -14.44
C ALA A 37 -28.22 1.06 -13.13
N ASP A 38 -27.31 0.10 -13.21
CA ASP A 38 -26.63 -0.48 -12.05
C ASP A 38 -25.67 0.53 -11.42
N LEU A 39 -24.89 1.21 -12.25
CA LEU A 39 -24.02 2.31 -11.81
C LEU A 39 -24.81 3.42 -11.09
N ALA A 40 -25.97 3.83 -11.63
CA ALA A 40 -26.82 4.83 -10.98
C ALA A 40 -27.34 4.35 -9.62
N ARG A 41 -27.68 3.07 -9.52
CA ARG A 41 -28.21 2.44 -8.30
C ARG A 41 -27.14 2.30 -7.22
N SER A 42 -25.97 1.84 -7.60
CA SER A 42 -24.84 1.60 -6.66
C SER A 42 -24.21 2.91 -6.17
N THR A 43 -24.08 3.91 -7.05
CA THR A 43 -23.49 5.21 -6.70
C THR A 43 -24.46 6.20 -6.08
N GLY A 44 -25.78 5.96 -6.21
CA GLY A 44 -26.81 6.93 -5.80
C GLY A 44 -26.94 8.15 -6.71
N LEU A 45 -26.25 8.15 -7.87
CA LEU A 45 -26.28 9.24 -8.84
C LEU A 45 -27.52 9.12 -9.75
N THR A 46 -27.91 10.26 -10.37
CA THR A 46 -29.02 10.24 -11.37
C THR A 46 -28.56 9.52 -12.64
N ARG A 47 -29.50 8.91 -13.36
CA ARG A 47 -29.22 8.26 -14.65
C ARG A 47 -28.60 9.20 -15.68
N VAL A 48 -28.99 10.47 -15.66
CA VAL A 48 -28.44 11.51 -16.55
C VAL A 48 -26.95 11.72 -16.21
N THR A 49 -26.65 11.96 -14.94
CA THR A 49 -25.26 12.14 -14.47
C THR A 49 -24.39 10.97 -14.83
N VAL A 50 -24.86 9.73 -14.61
CA VAL A 50 -24.10 8.52 -14.96
C VAL A 50 -23.91 8.42 -16.48
N SER A 51 -24.93 8.74 -17.28
CA SER A 51 -24.80 8.68 -18.75
C SER A 51 -23.77 9.68 -19.27
N ASP A 52 -23.74 10.89 -18.73
CA ASP A 52 -22.76 11.91 -19.10
C ASP A 52 -21.34 11.48 -18.71
N LEU A 53 -21.16 10.99 -17.46
CA LEU A 53 -19.86 10.52 -16.98
C LEU A 53 -19.34 9.30 -17.77
N VAL A 54 -20.21 8.33 -18.07
CA VAL A 54 -19.84 7.19 -18.91
C VAL A 54 -19.50 7.65 -20.33
N GLY A 55 -20.20 8.64 -20.88
CA GLY A 55 -19.85 9.22 -22.18
C GLY A 55 -18.44 9.84 -22.20
N GLU A 56 -18.06 10.57 -21.15
CA GLU A 56 -16.71 11.12 -20.99
C GLU A 56 -15.66 10.00 -20.88
N LEU A 57 -15.90 9.00 -20.02
CA LEU A 57 -14.97 7.88 -19.80
C LEU A 57 -14.77 7.03 -21.06
N LEU A 58 -15.83 6.89 -21.91
CA LEU A 58 -15.72 6.26 -23.23
C LEU A 58 -14.86 7.08 -24.19
N ALA A 59 -15.05 8.42 -24.19
CA ALA A 59 -14.24 9.31 -25.04
C ALA A 59 -12.76 9.35 -24.62
N GLU A 60 -12.48 9.22 -23.34
CA GLU A 60 -11.11 9.09 -22.80
C GLU A 60 -10.49 7.69 -23.04
N GLY A 61 -11.30 6.70 -23.41
CA GLY A 61 -10.86 5.33 -23.62
C GLY A 61 -10.65 4.53 -22.34
N LEU A 62 -11.06 5.04 -21.18
CA LEU A 62 -10.95 4.37 -19.87
C LEU A 62 -11.95 3.22 -19.69
N VAL A 63 -13.10 3.30 -20.37
CA VAL A 63 -14.14 2.27 -20.33
C VAL A 63 -14.54 1.88 -21.74
N ALA A 64 -15.19 0.71 -21.87
CA ALA A 64 -15.75 0.24 -23.14
C ALA A 64 -17.15 -0.33 -22.92
N GLU A 65 -17.97 -0.31 -23.99
CA GLU A 65 -19.23 -1.05 -24.03
C GLU A 65 -18.97 -2.51 -24.38
N LEU A 66 -19.38 -3.44 -23.52
CA LEU A 66 -19.10 -4.88 -23.61
C LEU A 66 -20.29 -5.69 -24.19
N GLY A 67 -21.30 -5.00 -24.74
CA GLY A 67 -22.50 -5.64 -25.27
C GLY A 67 -23.66 -5.67 -24.27
N GLN A 68 -24.68 -6.49 -24.56
CA GLN A 68 -25.88 -6.58 -23.74
C GLN A 68 -25.73 -7.62 -22.62
N GLU A 69 -26.31 -7.32 -21.46
CA GLU A 69 -26.37 -8.23 -20.32
C GLU A 69 -27.07 -9.55 -20.70
N ALA A 70 -26.41 -10.67 -20.48
CA ALA A 70 -26.95 -12.01 -20.70
C ALA A 70 -27.63 -12.49 -19.41
N GLU A 71 -28.84 -12.05 -19.09
CA GLU A 71 -29.67 -12.65 -18.04
C GLU A 71 -30.86 -13.42 -18.65
N GLU A 72 -30.93 -14.73 -18.41
CA GLU A 72 -32.10 -15.55 -18.70
C GLU A 72 -33.21 -15.17 -17.72
N GLY A 73 -34.36 -14.72 -18.24
CA GLY A 73 -35.63 -14.62 -17.48
C GLY A 73 -36.15 -13.23 -17.12
N LYS A 74 -35.45 -12.13 -17.39
CA LYS A 74 -36.00 -10.76 -17.19
C LYS A 74 -36.60 -10.18 -18.47
N VAL A 75 -37.89 -9.79 -18.40
CA VAL A 75 -38.59 -9.08 -19.48
C VAL A 75 -38.28 -7.56 -19.33
N GLY A 76 -37.54 -6.98 -20.29
CA GLY A 76 -37.18 -5.58 -20.34
C GLY A 76 -36.12 -5.27 -21.40
N LYS A 77 -35.97 -3.98 -21.76
CA LYS A 77 -34.87 -3.55 -22.64
C LYS A 77 -33.54 -3.76 -21.93
N ARG A 78 -32.71 -4.65 -22.46
CA ARG A 78 -31.42 -5.00 -21.91
C ARG A 78 -30.49 -3.78 -21.86
N GLY A 79 -29.82 -3.57 -20.73
CA GLY A 79 -28.82 -2.53 -20.58
C GLY A 79 -27.52 -2.92 -21.31
N THR A 80 -26.85 -1.95 -21.91
CA THR A 80 -25.49 -2.13 -22.40
C THR A 80 -24.54 -2.12 -21.21
N LEU A 81 -23.74 -3.18 -21.05
CA LEU A 81 -22.70 -3.25 -20.01
C LEU A 81 -21.54 -2.33 -20.37
N VAL A 82 -21.04 -1.62 -19.38
CA VAL A 82 -19.84 -0.80 -19.43
C VAL A 82 -18.82 -1.41 -18.49
N GLY A 83 -17.60 -1.60 -18.97
CA GLY A 83 -16.48 -2.13 -18.19
C GLY A 83 -15.23 -1.28 -18.31
N LEU A 84 -14.36 -1.34 -17.31
CA LEU A 84 -13.06 -0.69 -17.33
C LEU A 84 -12.17 -1.37 -18.38
N ARG A 85 -11.43 -0.58 -19.15
CA ARG A 85 -10.40 -1.07 -20.07
C ARG A 85 -9.05 -1.11 -19.34
N THR A 86 -8.78 -2.23 -18.71
CA THR A 86 -7.58 -2.40 -17.88
C THR A 86 -6.28 -2.33 -18.68
N ASP A 87 -6.33 -2.65 -19.98
CA ASP A 87 -5.24 -2.66 -20.94
C ASP A 87 -5.00 -1.33 -21.69
N ALA A 88 -5.89 -0.34 -21.51
CA ALA A 88 -5.85 0.90 -22.28
C ALA A 88 -4.72 1.86 -21.84
N PHE A 89 -4.27 1.74 -20.63
CA PHE A 89 -3.24 2.58 -20.02
C PHE A 89 -2.25 1.72 -19.24
N GLN A 90 -1.03 2.21 -19.15
CA GLN A 90 -0.01 1.66 -18.26
C GLN A 90 0.36 2.67 -17.18
N ILE A 91 0.89 2.16 -16.08
CA ILE A 91 1.43 2.93 -14.97
C ILE A 91 2.88 2.50 -14.79
N VAL A 92 3.77 3.46 -14.64
CA VAL A 92 5.14 3.20 -14.17
C VAL A 92 5.11 3.16 -12.65
N ALA A 93 5.46 2.05 -12.07
CA ALA A 93 5.60 1.88 -10.62
C ALA A 93 7.07 1.70 -10.26
N VAL A 94 7.57 2.42 -9.25
CA VAL A 94 8.96 2.35 -8.78
C VAL A 94 8.99 2.17 -7.26
N ASP A 95 9.87 1.27 -6.80
CA ASP A 95 10.11 0.98 -5.39
C ASP A 95 11.58 1.29 -5.06
N LEU A 96 11.78 2.12 -4.03
CA LEU A 96 13.08 2.63 -3.57
C LEU A 96 13.54 2.01 -2.23
N ARG A 97 12.90 0.93 -1.75
CA ARG A 97 13.24 0.32 -0.45
C ARG A 97 14.62 -0.30 -0.40
N ASP A 98 15.13 -0.79 -1.53
CA ASP A 98 16.45 -1.40 -1.60
C ASP A 98 17.54 -0.31 -1.65
N ASP A 99 18.57 -0.46 -0.81
CA ASP A 99 19.63 0.55 -0.72
C ASP A 99 20.57 0.55 -1.93
N GLU A 100 20.62 -0.53 -2.70
CA GLU A 100 21.49 -0.67 -3.87
C GLU A 100 20.74 -0.66 -5.20
N LEU A 101 19.48 -1.08 -5.21
CA LEU A 101 18.71 -1.33 -6.44
C LEU A 101 17.46 -0.47 -6.53
N LEU A 102 17.20 0.00 -7.74
CA LEU A 102 15.91 0.52 -8.18
C LEU A 102 15.09 -0.66 -8.72
N HIS A 103 13.90 -0.86 -8.18
CA HIS A 103 12.94 -1.80 -8.72
C HIS A 103 11.81 -1.03 -9.41
N GLY A 104 11.47 -1.43 -10.63
CA GLY A 104 10.39 -0.77 -11.35
C GLY A 104 9.61 -1.73 -12.22
N ALA A 105 8.36 -1.36 -12.51
CA ALA A 105 7.48 -2.13 -13.37
C ALA A 105 6.58 -1.20 -14.21
N LEU A 106 6.21 -1.70 -15.39
CA LEU A 106 5.03 -1.26 -16.11
C LEU A 106 3.87 -2.16 -15.70
N VAL A 107 2.82 -1.59 -15.21
CA VAL A 107 1.60 -2.32 -14.80
C VAL A 107 0.39 -1.78 -15.54
N ASP A 108 -0.58 -2.63 -15.82
CA ASP A 108 -1.88 -2.22 -16.34
C ASP A 108 -2.81 -1.69 -15.22
N LEU A 109 -4.01 -1.23 -15.56
CA LEU A 109 -4.94 -0.70 -14.55
C LEU A 109 -5.51 -1.79 -13.63
N ALA A 110 -5.38 -3.08 -13.96
CA ALA A 110 -5.74 -4.19 -13.07
C ALA A 110 -4.62 -4.59 -12.12
N GLY A 111 -3.44 -3.93 -12.19
CA GLY A 111 -2.25 -4.25 -11.40
C GLY A 111 -1.43 -5.41 -11.96
N ALA A 112 -1.74 -5.91 -13.16
CA ALA A 112 -0.94 -6.95 -13.79
C ALA A 112 0.38 -6.36 -14.30
N VAL A 113 1.50 -7.01 -13.94
CA VAL A 113 2.83 -6.60 -14.36
C VAL A 113 3.03 -6.96 -15.84
N VAL A 114 3.24 -5.93 -16.67
CA VAL A 114 3.52 -6.05 -18.12
C VAL A 114 5.02 -6.23 -18.37
N GLU A 115 5.83 -5.45 -17.65
CA GLU A 115 7.29 -5.50 -17.73
C GLU A 115 7.87 -5.13 -16.35
N GLN A 116 8.97 -5.78 -15.97
CA GLN A 116 9.70 -5.47 -14.74
C GLN A 116 11.17 -5.23 -15.06
N ARG A 117 11.75 -4.22 -14.41
CA ARG A 117 13.16 -3.87 -14.54
C ARG A 117 13.78 -3.61 -13.18
N THR A 118 15.07 -3.83 -13.12
CA THR A 118 15.94 -3.43 -12.01
C THR A 118 17.14 -2.67 -12.54
N ALA A 119 17.55 -1.63 -11.82
CA ALA A 119 18.79 -0.92 -12.09
C ALA A 119 19.56 -0.73 -10.79
N ARG A 120 20.88 -0.62 -10.86
CA ARG A 120 21.71 -0.35 -9.69
C ARG A 120 21.89 1.16 -9.55
N PHE A 121 21.78 1.67 -8.33
CA PHE A 121 22.18 3.05 -8.06
C PHE A 121 23.69 3.22 -8.33
N THR A 122 24.06 4.30 -8.97
CA THR A 122 25.46 4.76 -9.06
C THR A 122 25.94 5.19 -7.68
N GLN A 123 25.10 5.95 -6.98
CA GLN A 123 25.23 6.31 -5.59
C GLN A 123 23.81 6.41 -5.00
N PRO A 124 23.49 5.69 -3.91
CA PRO A 124 22.12 5.60 -3.42
C PRO A 124 21.66 6.84 -2.62
N GLN A 125 22.37 7.95 -2.66
CA GLN A 125 22.16 9.13 -1.83
C GLN A 125 22.22 10.43 -2.65
N GLY A 126 21.60 11.49 -2.12
CA GLY A 126 21.66 12.84 -2.60
C GLY A 126 21.12 13.04 -4.03
N GLU A 127 21.73 13.96 -4.76
CA GLU A 127 21.33 14.33 -6.13
C GLU A 127 21.63 13.21 -7.14
N VAL A 128 22.63 12.38 -6.90
CA VAL A 128 22.98 11.25 -7.78
C VAL A 128 21.87 10.21 -7.76
N ALA A 129 21.35 9.87 -6.59
CA ALA A 129 20.21 8.96 -6.46
C ALA A 129 18.97 9.50 -7.19
N LEU A 130 18.72 10.80 -7.12
CA LEU A 130 17.62 11.47 -7.83
C LEU A 130 17.80 11.42 -9.36
N ALA A 131 19.04 11.59 -9.84
CA ALA A 131 19.36 11.51 -11.26
C ALA A 131 19.21 10.08 -11.79
N ASP A 132 19.67 9.07 -11.02
CA ASP A 132 19.49 7.65 -11.36
C ASP A 132 18.01 7.28 -11.42
N LEU A 133 17.22 7.68 -10.42
CA LEU A 133 15.76 7.49 -10.39
C LEU A 133 15.08 8.13 -11.62
N THR A 134 15.45 9.37 -11.94
CA THR A 134 14.89 10.08 -13.09
C THR A 134 15.19 9.36 -14.40
N THR A 135 16.41 8.87 -14.56
CA THR A 135 16.84 8.11 -15.73
C THR A 135 16.09 6.79 -15.83
N PHE A 136 15.98 6.07 -14.74
CA PHE A 136 15.25 4.80 -14.66
C PHE A 136 13.76 4.96 -15.01
N CYS A 137 13.10 6.02 -14.50
CA CYS A 137 11.72 6.34 -14.88
C CYS A 137 11.59 6.63 -16.38
N ARG A 138 12.55 7.35 -17.01
CA ARG A 138 12.53 7.59 -18.46
C ARG A 138 12.66 6.30 -19.26
N GLU A 139 13.49 5.37 -18.82
CA GLU A 139 13.65 4.06 -19.49
C GLU A 139 12.36 3.24 -19.42
N LEU A 140 11.65 3.25 -18.27
CA LEU A 140 10.36 2.59 -18.14
C LEU A 140 9.28 3.28 -19.00
N LEU A 141 9.25 4.62 -19.01
CA LEU A 141 8.32 5.37 -19.86
C LEU A 141 8.54 5.09 -21.35
N ALA A 142 9.81 4.96 -21.78
CA ALA A 142 10.15 4.64 -23.17
C ALA A 142 9.81 3.20 -23.58
N ALA A 143 9.68 2.30 -22.60
CA ALA A 143 9.28 0.90 -22.83
C ALA A 143 7.76 0.71 -22.89
N ALA A 144 6.98 1.71 -22.47
CA ALA A 144 5.53 1.63 -22.44
C ALA A 144 4.95 1.44 -23.84
N THR A 145 4.00 0.51 -23.97
CA THR A 145 3.33 0.17 -25.23
C THR A 145 1.96 0.82 -25.38
N CYS A 146 1.44 1.42 -24.30
CA CYS A 146 0.19 2.18 -24.23
C CYS A 146 0.45 3.54 -23.59
N PRO A 147 -0.50 4.50 -23.68
CA PRO A 147 -0.39 5.76 -22.96
C PRO A 147 -0.16 5.54 -21.46
N VAL A 148 0.79 6.27 -20.87
CA VAL A 148 1.12 6.16 -19.45
C VAL A 148 0.24 7.14 -18.66
N LEU A 149 -0.49 6.62 -17.67
CA LEU A 149 -1.36 7.42 -16.79
C LEU A 149 -0.54 8.30 -15.83
N GLY A 150 0.61 7.80 -15.39
CA GLY A 150 1.53 8.49 -14.50
C GLY A 150 2.62 7.57 -13.97
N VAL A 151 3.47 8.15 -13.11
CA VAL A 151 4.54 7.45 -12.39
C VAL A 151 4.21 7.42 -10.90
N GLY A 152 4.21 6.25 -10.30
CA GLY A 152 4.10 6.07 -8.85
C GLY A 152 5.46 5.69 -8.26
N VAL A 153 5.83 6.32 -7.16
CA VAL A 153 7.09 6.06 -6.46
C VAL A 153 6.83 5.72 -4.99
N ALA A 154 7.20 4.53 -4.58
CA ALA A 154 7.24 4.11 -3.18
C ALA A 154 8.62 4.46 -2.61
N SER A 155 8.68 5.47 -1.75
CA SER A 155 9.91 6.05 -1.20
C SER A 155 10.10 5.65 0.27
N PRO A 156 11.30 5.34 0.71
CA PRO A 156 11.59 5.28 2.14
C PRO A 156 11.43 6.66 2.79
N GLY A 157 11.23 6.66 4.12
CA GLY A 157 11.15 7.88 4.91
C GLY A 157 9.74 8.47 4.99
N ILE A 158 9.64 9.68 5.53
CA ILE A 158 8.36 10.37 5.75
C ILE A 158 8.02 11.19 4.51
N VAL A 159 6.84 10.92 3.92
CA VAL A 159 6.35 11.59 2.70
C VAL A 159 5.02 12.26 2.99
N ASP A 160 4.88 13.53 2.62
CA ASP A 160 3.63 14.28 2.80
C ASP A 160 2.61 14.03 1.66
N ALA A 161 1.43 14.63 1.79
CA ALA A 161 0.34 14.47 0.84
C ALA A 161 0.64 15.05 -0.57
N ASP A 162 1.61 15.94 -0.68
CA ASP A 162 2.04 16.54 -1.95
C ASP A 162 3.18 15.74 -2.61
N GLY A 163 3.59 14.62 -1.99
CA GLY A 163 4.68 13.76 -2.47
C GLY A 163 6.07 14.38 -2.26
N ARG A 164 6.19 15.23 -1.24
CA ARG A 164 7.47 15.75 -0.76
C ARG A 164 8.04 14.77 0.25
N VAL A 165 9.27 14.36 0.09
CA VAL A 165 10.03 13.61 1.09
C VAL A 165 10.48 14.57 2.16
N LEU A 166 9.84 14.51 3.34
CA LEU A 166 10.19 15.36 4.47
C LEU A 166 11.52 14.92 5.07
N GLU A 167 11.69 13.61 5.24
CA GLU A 167 12.90 13.04 5.82
C GLU A 167 13.10 11.59 5.34
N ALA A 168 14.22 11.31 4.68
CA ALA A 168 14.69 9.97 4.30
C ALA A 168 16.23 9.91 4.51
N PRO A 169 16.70 9.65 5.74
CA PRO A 169 18.13 9.74 6.08
C PRO A 169 19.02 8.78 5.29
N ASN A 170 18.54 7.60 4.99
CA ASN A 170 19.27 6.59 4.18
C ASN A 170 19.47 7.03 2.71
N ARG A 171 18.69 8.00 2.23
CA ARG A 171 18.81 8.64 0.92
C ARG A 171 19.48 10.03 0.98
N GLU A 172 19.74 10.55 2.16
CA GLU A 172 20.15 11.94 2.37
C GLU A 172 19.18 12.95 1.74
N TRP A 173 17.88 12.61 1.74
CA TRP A 173 16.82 13.48 1.25
C TRP A 173 16.09 14.15 2.42
N TYR A 174 16.07 15.46 2.40
CA TYR A 174 15.43 16.30 3.40
C TYR A 174 14.67 17.41 2.70
N ASP A 175 13.40 17.54 3.01
CA ASP A 175 12.49 18.54 2.41
C ASP A 175 12.52 18.55 0.87
N LEU A 176 12.67 17.37 0.24
CA LEU A 176 12.79 17.21 -1.20
C LEU A 176 11.40 17.16 -1.86
N PRO A 177 11.02 18.11 -2.75
CA PRO A 177 9.75 18.08 -3.47
C PRO A 177 9.80 17.04 -4.61
N LEU A 178 9.91 15.74 -4.25
CA LEU A 178 10.23 14.66 -5.18
C LEU A 178 9.20 14.52 -6.29
N ALA A 179 7.90 14.53 -5.96
CA ALA A 179 6.83 14.43 -6.95
C ALA A 179 6.87 15.58 -7.97
N ALA A 180 7.02 16.82 -7.50
CA ALA A 180 7.10 17.99 -8.38
C ALA A 180 8.35 17.98 -9.26
N THR A 181 9.51 17.61 -8.68
CA THR A 181 10.80 17.51 -9.39
C THR A 181 10.72 16.47 -10.52
N LEU A 182 10.21 15.27 -10.22
CA LEU A 182 10.06 14.21 -11.22
C LEU A 182 9.00 14.58 -12.26
N THR A 183 7.87 15.18 -11.87
CA THR A 183 6.83 15.64 -12.81
C THR A 183 7.41 16.61 -13.83
N ALA A 184 8.20 17.60 -13.38
CA ALA A 184 8.86 18.56 -14.26
C ALA A 184 9.90 17.90 -15.19
N ALA A 185 10.61 16.88 -14.70
CA ALA A 185 11.67 16.20 -15.47
C ALA A 185 11.13 15.16 -16.47
N LEU A 186 9.97 14.55 -16.19
CA LEU A 186 9.39 13.46 -16.97
C LEU A 186 8.24 13.90 -17.89
N GLY A 187 7.60 15.03 -17.59
CA GLY A 187 6.46 15.53 -18.37
C GLY A 187 5.15 14.75 -18.20
N VAL A 188 5.08 13.88 -17.20
CA VAL A 188 3.88 13.10 -16.82
C VAL A 188 3.60 13.27 -15.32
N PRO A 189 2.35 13.07 -14.87
CA PRO A 189 2.03 13.13 -13.44
C PRO A 189 2.86 12.13 -12.63
N VAL A 190 3.41 12.58 -11.49
CA VAL A 190 4.14 11.70 -10.56
C VAL A 190 3.51 11.77 -9.18
N HIS A 191 3.28 10.59 -8.59
CA HIS A 191 2.75 10.43 -7.25
C HIS A 191 3.78 9.70 -6.39
N VAL A 192 4.11 10.28 -5.25
CA VAL A 192 5.10 9.71 -4.32
C VAL A 192 4.42 9.45 -2.98
N GLY A 193 4.67 8.31 -2.40
CA GLY A 193 4.20 7.95 -1.06
C GLY A 193 5.27 7.17 -0.30
N ASN A 194 5.10 7.06 1.02
CA ASN A 194 5.94 6.17 1.82
C ASN A 194 5.79 4.71 1.33
N ASP A 195 6.84 3.92 1.39
CA ASP A 195 6.89 2.54 0.89
C ASP A 195 5.97 1.57 1.64
N ALA A 196 5.84 1.73 2.97
CA ALA A 196 4.92 0.92 3.77
C ALA A 196 3.46 1.35 3.55
N ASP A 197 3.20 2.64 3.40
CA ASP A 197 1.89 3.17 3.01
C ASP A 197 1.50 2.67 1.61
N ALA A 198 2.42 2.69 0.65
CA ALA A 198 2.22 2.11 -0.67
C ALA A 198 1.90 0.62 -0.58
N ALA A 199 2.67 -0.16 0.20
CA ALA A 199 2.38 -1.58 0.40
C ALA A 199 0.98 -1.82 0.98
N ALA A 200 0.52 -0.97 1.90
CA ALA A 200 -0.83 -1.06 2.47
C ALA A 200 -1.91 -0.76 1.41
N LEU A 201 -1.71 0.23 0.55
CA LEU A 201 -2.59 0.51 -0.57
C LEU A 201 -2.62 -0.63 -1.59
N GLY A 202 -1.45 -1.23 -1.89
CA GLY A 202 -1.34 -2.41 -2.77
C GLY A 202 -2.11 -3.60 -2.22
N GLU A 203 -1.94 -3.93 -0.94
CA GLU A 203 -2.68 -5.01 -0.27
C GLU A 203 -4.19 -4.73 -0.22
N TRP A 204 -4.59 -3.48 0.06
CA TRP A 204 -5.99 -3.09 0.05
C TRP A 204 -6.65 -3.29 -1.30
N THR A 205 -5.96 -2.89 -2.36
CA THR A 205 -6.51 -2.84 -3.72
C THR A 205 -6.40 -4.19 -4.44
N TYR A 206 -5.26 -4.89 -4.32
CA TYR A 206 -4.94 -6.08 -5.10
C TYR A 206 -4.68 -7.34 -4.24
N GLY A 207 -4.43 -7.19 -2.94
CA GLY A 207 -4.06 -8.28 -2.04
C GLY A 207 -5.23 -9.08 -1.47
N GLY A 208 -6.47 -8.81 -1.93
CA GLY A 208 -7.67 -9.51 -1.46
C GLY A 208 -8.07 -9.13 -0.03
N ALA A 209 -7.88 -7.88 0.36
CA ALA A 209 -8.28 -7.37 1.67
C ALA A 209 -9.76 -7.65 1.95
N LEU A 210 -10.07 -8.04 3.20
CA LEU A 210 -11.42 -8.40 3.63
C LEU A 210 -12.39 -7.20 3.76
N GLY A 211 -11.87 -5.98 3.57
CA GLY A 211 -12.60 -4.74 3.77
C GLY A 211 -12.59 -4.26 5.23
N GLY A 212 -13.00 -3.00 5.44
CA GLY A 212 -13.03 -2.36 6.76
C GLY A 212 -11.71 -1.68 7.11
N SER A 213 -10.80 -2.37 7.77
CA SER A 213 -9.52 -1.80 8.22
C SER A 213 -8.39 -2.81 8.12
N LEU A 214 -7.24 -2.35 7.66
CA LEU A 214 -6.06 -3.14 7.36
C LEU A 214 -4.82 -2.47 7.94
N LEU A 215 -3.90 -3.25 8.52
CA LEU A 215 -2.53 -2.84 8.81
C LEU A 215 -1.59 -3.77 8.06
N VAL A 216 -0.68 -3.20 7.28
CA VAL A 216 0.41 -3.96 6.63
C VAL A 216 1.72 -3.64 7.35
N LEU A 217 2.44 -4.66 7.76
CA LEU A 217 3.83 -4.56 8.21
C LEU A 217 4.75 -5.02 7.08
N THR A 218 5.58 -4.12 6.59
CA THR A 218 6.66 -4.46 5.66
C THR A 218 7.90 -4.86 6.44
N VAL A 219 8.40 -6.08 6.21
CA VAL A 219 9.57 -6.64 6.90
C VAL A 219 10.66 -6.87 5.86
N GLY A 220 11.61 -5.95 5.83
CA GLY A 220 12.73 -5.91 4.92
C GLY A 220 14.04 -5.64 5.68
N GLN A 221 14.90 -4.76 5.15
CA GLN A 221 16.07 -4.25 5.87
C GLN A 221 15.66 -3.53 7.16
N GLY A 222 14.53 -2.80 7.11
CA GLY A 222 13.83 -2.22 8.25
C GLY A 222 12.44 -2.84 8.44
N VAL A 223 11.64 -2.19 9.29
CA VAL A 223 10.23 -2.53 9.54
C VAL A 223 9.39 -1.28 9.43
N GLY A 224 8.56 -1.21 8.38
CA GLY A 224 7.57 -0.16 8.19
C GLY A 224 6.15 -0.67 8.43
N ALA A 225 5.19 0.22 8.63
CA ALA A 225 3.78 -0.15 8.64
C ALA A 225 2.91 0.93 7.97
N GLY A 226 1.99 0.48 7.13
CA GLY A 226 0.92 1.30 6.56
C GLY A 226 -0.45 0.87 7.09
N ILE A 227 -1.33 1.82 7.29
CA ILE A 227 -2.63 1.60 7.92
C ILE A 227 -3.73 2.16 7.02
N VAL A 228 -4.73 1.34 6.70
CA VAL A 228 -5.93 1.74 5.97
C VAL A 228 -7.15 1.54 6.87
N VAL A 229 -7.98 2.56 7.03
CA VAL A 229 -9.23 2.52 7.79
C VAL A 229 -10.36 3.04 6.93
N ASP A 230 -11.41 2.24 6.76
CA ASP A 230 -12.56 2.57 5.89
C ASP A 230 -12.13 2.97 4.46
N GLY A 231 -11.10 2.31 3.91
CA GLY A 231 -10.56 2.57 2.58
C GLY A 231 -9.68 3.83 2.48
N ALA A 232 -9.38 4.49 3.58
CA ALA A 232 -8.52 5.66 3.61
C ALA A 232 -7.20 5.38 4.33
N LEU A 233 -6.09 5.78 3.71
CA LEU A 233 -4.76 5.70 4.32
C LEU A 233 -4.69 6.62 5.55
N VAL A 234 -4.14 6.12 6.65
CA VAL A 234 -3.94 6.87 7.90
C VAL A 234 -2.51 7.40 7.93
N GLN A 235 -2.34 8.67 7.59
CA GLN A 235 -1.01 9.32 7.58
C GLN A 235 -0.67 10.03 8.90
N GLY A 236 -1.68 10.37 9.72
CA GLY A 236 -1.49 11.15 10.95
C GLY A 236 -1.20 12.63 10.69
N HIS A 237 -0.95 13.39 11.77
CA HIS A 237 -0.74 14.84 11.68
C HIS A 237 0.59 15.20 11.00
N GLY A 238 1.65 14.40 11.24
CA GLY A 238 2.99 14.64 10.70
C GLY A 238 3.40 13.65 9.61
N HIS A 239 2.43 12.99 8.97
CA HIS A 239 2.67 11.96 7.94
C HIS A 239 3.56 10.80 8.40
N ALA A 240 3.63 10.56 9.72
CA ALA A 240 4.45 9.53 10.36
C ALA A 240 3.59 8.49 11.12
N ALA A 241 2.32 8.32 10.74
CA ALA A 241 1.54 7.21 11.27
C ALA A 241 2.12 5.90 10.71
N GLY A 242 2.13 4.84 11.54
CA GLY A 242 2.70 3.57 11.10
C GLY A 242 4.16 3.34 11.48
N GLU A 243 4.83 4.26 12.16
CA GLU A 243 6.22 4.10 12.64
C GLU A 243 6.36 3.01 13.74
N LEU A 244 5.66 1.87 13.56
CA LEU A 244 5.61 0.77 14.52
C LEU A 244 6.94 0.03 14.65
N GLY A 245 7.77 0.04 13.60
CA GLY A 245 9.12 -0.51 13.64
C GLY A 245 9.98 0.12 14.74
N HIS A 246 9.68 1.37 15.10
CA HIS A 246 10.42 2.12 16.11
C HIS A 246 9.77 2.16 17.50
N VAL A 247 8.68 1.41 17.71
CA VAL A 247 8.12 1.18 19.05
C VAL A 247 9.06 0.26 19.84
N THR A 248 9.30 0.59 21.12
CA THR A 248 10.12 -0.26 22.01
C THR A 248 9.42 -1.61 22.24
N ALA A 249 10.03 -2.67 21.74
CA ALA A 249 9.57 -4.06 21.87
C ALA A 249 10.40 -4.88 22.84
N VAL A 250 11.62 -4.43 23.12
CA VAL A 250 12.58 -5.04 24.08
C VAL A 250 13.14 -3.93 24.94
N ASP A 251 12.95 -4.00 26.26
CA ASP A 251 13.47 -3.00 27.19
C ASP A 251 14.51 -3.62 28.16
N GLU A 252 15.12 -2.79 29.01
CA GLU A 252 16.14 -3.22 29.98
C GLU A 252 15.58 -4.18 31.06
N ARG A 253 14.25 -4.26 31.21
CA ARG A 253 13.60 -5.19 32.14
C ARG A 253 13.46 -6.59 31.58
N ASP A 254 13.64 -6.75 30.25
CA ASP A 254 13.73 -8.05 29.64
C ASP A 254 15.07 -8.70 30.08
N ALA A 255 15.01 -9.92 30.60
CA ALA A 255 16.21 -10.60 31.06
C ALA A 255 17.23 -10.70 29.91
N PRO A 256 18.53 -10.45 30.15
CA PRO A 256 19.56 -10.57 29.12
C PRO A 256 19.56 -11.92 28.40
N ASP A 257 19.20 -12.98 29.13
CA ASP A 257 19.09 -14.37 28.65
C ASP A 257 17.66 -14.69 28.17
N GLY A 258 16.80 -13.67 28.04
CA GLY A 258 15.45 -13.84 27.51
C GLY A 258 15.44 -14.31 26.06
N PRO A 259 14.31 -14.85 25.57
CA PRO A 259 14.23 -15.53 24.28
C PRO A 259 14.53 -14.62 23.05
N VAL A 260 14.48 -13.29 23.22
CA VAL A 260 14.87 -12.33 22.17
C VAL A 260 16.21 -11.65 22.41
N GLY A 261 16.84 -11.93 23.56
CA GLY A 261 18.10 -11.31 23.99
C GLY A 261 17.94 -9.86 24.48
N PRO A 262 19.06 -9.19 24.82
CA PRO A 262 19.04 -7.82 25.33
C PRO A 262 18.60 -6.82 24.24
N PRO A 263 18.09 -5.62 24.67
CA PRO A 263 17.75 -4.55 23.74
C PRO A 263 18.98 -4.11 22.93
N ARG A 264 18.78 -3.90 21.62
CA ARG A 264 19.85 -3.53 20.67
C ARG A 264 19.63 -2.09 20.16
N PRO A 265 20.71 -1.36 19.83
CA PRO A 265 20.61 -0.07 19.16
C PRO A 265 19.86 -0.19 17.83
N CYS A 266 19.02 0.79 17.53
CA CYS A 266 18.30 0.96 16.28
C CYS A 266 18.88 2.15 15.50
N ALA A 267 18.75 2.13 14.17
CA ALA A 267 19.18 3.22 13.29
C ALA A 267 18.51 4.57 13.63
N CYS A 268 17.32 4.57 14.24
CA CYS A 268 16.64 5.78 14.72
C CYS A 268 17.29 6.44 15.97
N GLY A 269 18.43 5.92 16.46
CA GLY A 269 19.14 6.41 17.65
C GLY A 269 18.59 5.88 18.99
N ARG A 270 17.48 5.12 18.98
CA ARG A 270 16.88 4.51 20.19
C ARG A 270 17.36 3.07 20.35
N THR A 271 17.01 2.45 21.46
CA THR A 271 17.38 1.05 21.78
C THR A 271 16.10 0.22 21.98
N GLY A 272 16.12 -1.04 21.52
CA GLY A 272 15.06 -2.01 21.74
C GLY A 272 13.82 -1.85 20.85
N CYS A 273 13.92 -1.14 19.73
CA CYS A 273 12.85 -1.01 18.74
C CYS A 273 12.43 -2.37 18.18
N LEU A 274 11.16 -2.54 17.78
CA LEU A 274 10.64 -3.75 17.14
C LEU A 274 11.49 -4.16 15.93
N GLU A 275 11.95 -3.21 15.14
CA GLU A 275 12.83 -3.41 13.99
C GLU A 275 14.08 -4.22 14.35
N THR A 276 14.69 -3.99 15.54
CA THR A 276 15.92 -4.69 15.95
C THR A 276 15.74 -6.19 16.13
N VAL A 277 14.51 -6.68 16.23
CA VAL A 277 14.19 -8.12 16.38
C VAL A 277 13.39 -8.69 15.21
N LEU A 278 12.64 -7.86 14.47
CA LEU A 278 11.73 -8.30 13.41
C LEU A 278 12.29 -8.08 11.99
N ALA A 279 13.22 -7.13 11.76
CA ALA A 279 13.81 -6.93 10.44
C ALA A 279 14.49 -8.20 9.92
N LEU A 280 14.50 -8.41 8.58
CA LEU A 280 15.05 -9.64 7.97
C LEU A 280 16.46 -10.00 8.41
N PRO A 281 17.42 -9.05 8.50
CA PRO A 281 18.75 -9.38 9.00
C PRO A 281 18.74 -9.90 10.43
N ALA A 282 17.83 -9.42 11.27
CA ALA A 282 17.68 -9.89 12.65
C ALA A 282 17.06 -11.30 12.71
N LEU A 283 16.00 -11.53 11.92
CA LEU A 283 15.35 -12.85 11.84
C LEU A 283 16.31 -13.92 11.29
N ARG A 284 17.00 -13.63 10.19
CA ARG A 284 17.98 -14.56 9.59
C ARG A 284 19.12 -14.91 10.55
N ARG A 285 19.68 -13.93 11.26
CA ARG A 285 20.71 -14.20 12.30
C ARG A 285 20.17 -15.07 13.43
N ARG A 286 18.90 -14.88 13.79
CA ARG A 286 18.28 -15.61 14.90
C ARG A 286 18.07 -17.08 14.62
N VAL A 287 17.74 -17.44 13.38
CA VAL A 287 17.50 -18.83 12.99
C VAL A 287 18.73 -19.53 12.41
N ALA A 288 19.81 -18.78 12.16
CA ALA A 288 21.03 -19.32 11.55
C ALA A 288 21.65 -20.45 12.37
N GLY A 289 21.84 -21.61 11.75
CA GLY A 289 22.49 -22.76 12.37
C GLY A 289 21.67 -23.52 13.42
N LEU A 290 20.39 -23.13 13.60
CA LEU A 290 19.46 -23.85 14.48
C LEU A 290 18.81 -25.04 13.74
N ASP A 291 18.46 -26.07 14.49
CA ASP A 291 17.55 -27.09 13.99
C ASP A 291 16.12 -26.54 13.84
N PRO A 292 15.22 -27.22 13.14
CA PRO A 292 13.88 -26.71 12.86
C PRO A 292 13.07 -26.37 14.12
N GLU A 293 13.13 -27.17 15.17
CA GLU A 293 12.38 -26.96 16.42
C GLU A 293 12.89 -25.72 17.17
N ALA A 294 14.21 -25.56 17.27
CA ALA A 294 14.84 -24.39 17.86
C ALA A 294 14.58 -23.10 17.04
N ALA A 295 14.58 -23.21 15.71
CA ALA A 295 14.25 -22.09 14.81
C ALA A 295 12.79 -21.65 15.00
N ASP A 296 11.86 -22.58 15.09
CA ASP A 296 10.45 -22.31 15.35
C ASP A 296 10.24 -21.62 16.72
N ALA A 297 10.91 -22.11 17.77
CA ALA A 297 10.86 -21.48 19.08
C ALA A 297 11.43 -20.05 19.07
N ALA A 298 12.51 -19.83 18.32
CA ALA A 298 13.12 -18.52 18.14
C ALA A 298 12.17 -17.55 17.40
N LEU A 299 11.51 -18.01 16.33
CA LEU A 299 10.52 -17.21 15.59
C LEU A 299 9.26 -16.93 16.45
N ALA A 300 8.78 -17.91 17.20
CA ALA A 300 7.66 -17.72 18.14
C ALA A 300 7.98 -16.63 19.19
N SER A 301 9.22 -16.56 19.66
CA SER A 301 9.64 -15.52 20.61
C SER A 301 9.55 -14.11 20.03
N VAL A 302 9.89 -13.94 18.74
CA VAL A 302 9.71 -12.68 18.00
C VAL A 302 8.21 -12.39 17.79
N GLY A 303 7.44 -13.42 17.43
CA GLY A 303 5.97 -13.32 17.30
C GLY A 303 5.30 -12.80 18.58
N ARG A 304 5.80 -13.25 19.74
CA ARG A 304 5.30 -12.72 21.03
C ARG A 304 5.55 -11.21 21.16
N ARG A 305 6.73 -10.70 20.79
CA ARG A 305 7.04 -9.25 20.80
C ARG A 305 6.17 -8.48 19.82
N LEU A 306 6.01 -9.00 18.62
CA LEU A 306 5.11 -8.43 17.62
C LEU A 306 3.68 -8.33 18.15
N GLY A 307 3.15 -9.41 18.75
CA GLY A 307 1.81 -9.42 19.32
C GLY A 307 1.61 -8.39 20.44
N ILE A 308 2.64 -8.17 21.28
CA ILE A 308 2.61 -7.15 22.34
C ILE A 308 2.51 -5.74 21.74
N VAL A 309 3.28 -5.45 20.68
CA VAL A 309 3.27 -4.14 19.99
C VAL A 309 1.94 -3.92 19.24
N LEU A 310 1.39 -4.95 18.60
CA LEU A 310 0.18 -4.83 17.80
C LEU A 310 -1.12 -4.81 18.64
N ALA A 311 -1.16 -5.42 19.81
CA ALA A 311 -2.37 -5.50 20.62
C ALA A 311 -3.04 -4.13 20.91
N PRO A 312 -2.31 -3.08 21.33
CA PRO A 312 -2.90 -1.76 21.52
C PRO A 312 -3.39 -1.13 20.21
N VAL A 313 -2.70 -1.37 19.08
CA VAL A 313 -3.10 -0.85 17.76
C VAL A 313 -4.39 -1.52 17.30
N VAL A 314 -4.48 -2.85 17.41
CA VAL A 314 -5.70 -3.62 17.12
C VAL A 314 -6.87 -3.13 17.97
N SER A 315 -6.64 -2.88 19.27
CA SER A 315 -7.69 -2.38 20.17
C SER A 315 -8.13 -0.96 19.81
N ALA A 316 -7.19 -0.09 19.44
CA ALA A 316 -7.47 1.32 19.16
C ALA A 316 -8.21 1.53 17.83
N LEU A 317 -7.85 0.76 16.81
CA LEU A 317 -8.37 0.91 15.44
C LEU A 317 -9.44 -0.13 15.09
N ASN A 318 -9.64 -1.15 15.93
CA ASN A 318 -10.54 -2.28 15.67
C ASN A 318 -10.26 -2.91 14.29
N LEU A 319 -8.99 -3.27 14.06
CA LEU A 319 -8.54 -3.80 12.78
C LEU A 319 -9.23 -5.12 12.43
N ALA A 320 -9.65 -5.27 11.18
CA ALA A 320 -10.15 -6.52 10.64
C ALA A 320 -9.00 -7.45 10.25
N GLU A 321 -7.87 -6.88 9.81
CA GLU A 321 -6.77 -7.62 9.23
C GLU A 321 -5.41 -6.98 9.53
N VAL A 322 -4.41 -7.84 9.77
CA VAL A 322 -2.99 -7.49 9.78
C VAL A 322 -2.28 -8.37 8.76
N VAL A 323 -1.50 -7.75 7.88
CA VAL A 323 -0.73 -8.45 6.85
C VAL A 323 0.76 -8.27 7.10
N LEU A 324 1.50 -9.36 7.07
CA LEU A 324 2.97 -9.37 7.14
C LEU A 324 3.52 -9.46 5.70
N SER A 325 4.19 -8.43 5.24
CA SER A 325 4.81 -8.38 3.92
C SER A 325 6.31 -8.66 4.04
N GLY A 326 6.74 -9.80 3.51
CA GLY A 326 8.11 -10.30 3.55
C GLY A 326 8.15 -11.82 3.36
N PRO A 327 9.31 -12.48 3.55
CA PRO A 327 9.49 -13.90 3.30
C PRO A 327 8.56 -14.79 4.14
N PRO A 328 7.70 -15.59 3.50
CA PRO A 328 6.68 -16.39 4.21
C PRO A 328 7.29 -17.47 5.12
N GLU A 329 8.48 -17.97 4.82
CA GLU A 329 9.20 -18.94 5.63
C GLU A 329 9.65 -18.39 6.99
N LEU A 330 9.84 -17.09 7.11
CA LEU A 330 10.23 -16.43 8.37
C LEU A 330 9.02 -15.80 9.08
N LEU A 331 8.06 -15.27 8.33
CA LEU A 331 6.94 -14.50 8.87
C LEU A 331 5.69 -15.34 9.11
N GLY A 332 5.57 -16.49 8.42
CA GLY A 332 4.48 -17.44 8.61
C GLY A 332 4.67 -18.35 9.84
N GLY A 333 3.79 -19.35 9.98
CA GLY A 333 3.92 -20.39 11.02
C GLY A 333 4.10 -19.81 12.43
N PRO A 334 5.14 -20.23 13.16
CA PRO A 334 5.31 -19.92 14.59
C PRO A 334 5.32 -18.43 14.93
N LEU A 335 5.92 -17.57 14.09
CA LEU A 335 5.94 -16.12 14.32
C LEU A 335 4.53 -15.55 14.24
N ARG A 336 3.83 -15.78 13.12
CA ARG A 336 2.46 -15.32 12.89
C ARG A 336 1.50 -15.83 13.93
N ASP A 337 1.51 -17.15 14.18
CA ASP A 337 0.53 -17.82 15.05
C ASP A 337 0.68 -17.36 16.51
N THR A 338 1.93 -17.20 16.97
CA THR A 338 2.20 -16.66 18.32
C THR A 338 1.80 -15.20 18.42
N ALA A 339 2.07 -14.37 17.40
CA ALA A 339 1.65 -12.98 17.42
C ALA A 339 0.12 -12.86 17.52
N LEU A 340 -0.62 -13.63 16.72
CA LEU A 340 -2.09 -13.64 16.77
C LEU A 340 -2.62 -14.13 18.13
N ALA A 341 -2.02 -15.17 18.70
CA ALA A 341 -2.39 -15.67 20.04
C ALA A 341 -2.20 -14.59 21.12
N VAL A 342 -1.07 -13.89 21.10
CA VAL A 342 -0.75 -12.81 22.05
C VAL A 342 -1.68 -11.61 21.87
N ILE A 343 -2.02 -11.24 20.62
CA ILE A 343 -3.01 -10.19 20.39
C ILE A 343 -4.34 -10.56 21.01
N ARG A 344 -4.82 -11.78 20.79
CA ARG A 344 -6.10 -12.26 21.35
C ARG A 344 -6.08 -12.33 22.88
N GLU A 345 -4.96 -12.71 23.48
CA GLU A 345 -4.78 -12.73 24.95
C GLU A 345 -4.85 -11.34 25.56
N ARG A 346 -4.35 -10.30 24.84
CA ARG A 346 -4.16 -8.94 25.34
C ARG A 346 -5.25 -7.96 24.95
N THR A 347 -6.23 -8.38 24.17
CA THR A 347 -7.32 -7.53 23.68
C THR A 347 -8.68 -8.05 24.14
N MET A 348 -9.67 -7.18 24.16
CA MET A 348 -11.03 -7.63 24.40
C MET A 348 -11.50 -8.56 23.24
N PRO A 349 -12.21 -9.67 23.54
CA PRO A 349 -12.67 -10.60 22.50
C PRO A 349 -13.48 -9.95 21.37
N VAL A 350 -14.19 -8.86 21.64
CA VAL A 350 -14.98 -8.13 20.64
C VAL A 350 -14.09 -7.47 19.57
N THR A 351 -12.86 -7.05 19.93
CA THR A 351 -11.94 -6.36 19.01
C THR A 351 -11.06 -7.33 18.21
N SER A 352 -10.87 -8.56 18.68
CA SER A 352 -9.96 -9.54 18.04
C SER A 352 -10.62 -10.82 17.57
N ARG A 353 -11.93 -11.04 17.81
CA ARG A 353 -12.62 -12.28 17.43
C ARG A 353 -12.56 -12.56 15.92
N GLY A 354 -12.70 -11.54 15.09
CA GLY A 354 -12.66 -11.64 13.64
C GLY A 354 -11.30 -11.29 13.03
N LEU A 355 -10.31 -10.89 13.84
CA LEU A 355 -9.01 -10.46 13.36
C LEU A 355 -8.30 -11.60 12.62
N GLN A 356 -7.86 -11.31 11.41
CA GLN A 356 -6.96 -12.17 10.64
C GLN A 356 -5.53 -11.61 10.67
N LEU A 357 -4.56 -12.50 10.84
CA LEU A 357 -3.14 -12.21 10.69
C LEU A 357 -2.58 -13.17 9.63
N ARG A 358 -2.19 -12.64 8.48
CA ARG A 358 -1.69 -13.42 7.34
C ARG A 358 -0.38 -12.87 6.79
N VAL A 359 0.29 -13.66 5.98
CA VAL A 359 1.38 -13.18 5.12
C VAL A 359 0.78 -12.70 3.81
N THR A 360 1.42 -11.69 3.19
CA THR A 360 1.00 -11.12 1.90
C THR A 360 0.95 -12.18 0.80
N THR A 361 -0.03 -12.06 -0.09
CA THR A 361 -0.09 -12.83 -1.35
C THR A 361 0.62 -12.10 -2.50
N LEU A 362 0.89 -10.81 -2.36
CA LEU A 362 1.58 -10.00 -3.37
C LEU A 362 3.11 -10.21 -3.36
N GLY A 363 3.65 -10.86 -2.31
CA GLY A 363 5.08 -11.11 -2.19
C GLY A 363 5.90 -9.81 -2.16
N GLU A 364 7.02 -9.81 -2.88
CA GLU A 364 7.91 -8.66 -2.99
C GLU A 364 7.35 -7.53 -3.86
N ALA A 365 6.28 -7.80 -4.62
CA ALA A 365 5.63 -6.81 -5.48
C ALA A 365 4.69 -5.84 -4.73
N ALA A 366 4.41 -6.06 -3.44
CA ALA A 366 3.45 -5.24 -2.69
C ALA A 366 3.70 -3.73 -2.79
N PRO A 367 4.93 -3.19 -2.64
CA PRO A 367 5.16 -1.75 -2.81
C PRO A 367 5.05 -1.26 -4.25
N LEU A 368 5.44 -2.08 -5.24
CA LEU A 368 5.23 -1.74 -6.66
C LEU A 368 3.74 -1.66 -6.98
N SER A 369 2.95 -2.64 -6.50
CA SER A 369 1.49 -2.61 -6.61
C SER A 369 0.91 -1.35 -5.96
N GLY A 370 1.41 -0.99 -4.77
CA GLY A 370 1.01 0.22 -4.07
C GLY A 370 1.42 1.50 -4.79
N ALA A 371 2.63 1.55 -5.35
CA ALA A 371 3.06 2.67 -6.18
C ALA A 371 2.12 2.87 -7.39
N ALA A 372 1.63 1.80 -8.00
CA ALA A 372 0.59 1.89 -9.03
C ALA A 372 -0.73 2.43 -8.48
N VAL A 373 -1.14 2.02 -7.28
CA VAL A 373 -2.36 2.54 -6.62
C VAL A 373 -2.25 4.03 -6.30
N LEU A 374 -1.06 4.56 -5.97
CA LEU A 374 -0.86 6.01 -5.80
C LEU A 374 -1.27 6.77 -7.08
N VAL A 375 -0.92 6.24 -8.26
CA VAL A 375 -1.30 6.84 -9.54
C VAL A 375 -2.81 6.69 -9.80
N LEU A 376 -3.37 5.49 -9.59
CA LEU A 376 -4.82 5.25 -9.74
C LEU A 376 -5.62 6.19 -8.84
N SER A 377 -5.24 6.32 -7.59
CA SER A 377 -5.88 7.21 -6.63
C SER A 377 -5.76 8.68 -7.04
N GLY A 378 -4.56 9.12 -7.42
CA GLY A 378 -4.30 10.50 -7.79
C GLY A 378 -4.92 10.93 -9.12
N GLN A 379 -4.97 10.04 -10.13
CA GLN A 379 -5.47 10.38 -11.46
C GLN A 379 -6.95 10.01 -11.67
N LEU A 380 -7.39 8.90 -11.07
CA LEU A 380 -8.73 8.35 -11.29
C LEU A 380 -9.62 8.40 -10.04
N GLY A 381 -9.04 8.62 -8.86
CA GLY A 381 -9.72 8.52 -7.58
C GLY A 381 -10.15 7.08 -7.26
N VAL A 382 -9.35 6.09 -7.66
CA VAL A 382 -9.58 4.65 -7.46
C VAL A 382 -8.51 4.08 -6.55
N SER A 383 -8.92 3.31 -5.54
CA SER A 383 -8.02 2.62 -4.61
C SER A 383 -8.67 1.37 -4.04
#